data_cb7e72fac12b7deb1857ce9f5ebeeb3e
#
_entry.id   cb7e72fac12b7deb1857ce9f5ebeeb3e
#
_cell.length_a   1.000
_cell.length_b   1.000
_cell.length_c   1.000
_cell.angle_alpha   90.00
_cell.angle_beta   90.00
_cell.angle_gamma   90.00
#
_symmetry.space_group_name_H-M   'P 1'
#
loop_
_entity.id
_entity.type
_entity.pdbx_description
1 polymer ?
#
loop_
_entity_poly.entity_id
_entity_poly.type
_entity_poly.pdbx_seq_one_letter_code
_entity_poly.pdbx_strand_id
1 'polypeptide(L)'
;MGTISQYCPPTWEVYVDEASNQKGEGVGLVLTSSEMVIIEKSLRLDFSATNNEAEYEALLEGMAMVQRMGGKSIKLFSDSRLVVGQVKGEFEAKDERMRGYLSQVKIMQTKFESFSLLHIPRSGNAHTDSLAMLATSSAQNLPRIILIEDLHRPSATVNMVQINQVRAGPSWTDPITQFLKEDILPKEKIEADKIRKKATSYWLSEDSKLYRRSFSGPYLLCVHPDQTELLLEDMHEGICGSHTGGRSLAHRAIT
;
A
#
# COMPACT_ATOMS: atom_id res chain seq x y z
N MET A 1 29.38 -38.79 6.28
CA MET A 1 29.43 -37.35 6.01
C MET A 1 28.09 -36.96 5.45
N GLY A 2 27.24 -36.41 6.29
CA GLY A 2 25.89 -35.98 5.87
C GLY A 2 26.01 -34.66 5.12
N THR A 3 25.57 -34.64 3.87
CA THR A 3 25.38 -33.44 3.08
C THR A 3 24.26 -32.61 3.75
N ILE A 4 24.64 -31.48 4.37
CA ILE A 4 23.69 -30.48 4.84
C ILE A 4 23.06 -29.91 3.57
N SER A 5 21.83 -30.33 3.25
CA SER A 5 21.02 -29.69 2.23
C SER A 5 20.84 -28.24 2.68
N GLN A 6 21.45 -27.30 1.97
CA GLN A 6 21.28 -25.90 2.17
C GLN A 6 19.81 -25.58 1.82
N TYR A 7 18.99 -25.38 2.84
CA TYR A 7 17.61 -24.94 2.67
C TYR A 7 17.65 -23.51 2.11
N CYS A 8 17.55 -23.38 0.79
CA CYS A 8 17.29 -22.09 0.17
C CYS A 8 15.81 -21.76 0.39
N PRO A 9 15.49 -20.66 1.06
CA PRO A 9 14.09 -20.24 1.20
C PRO A 9 13.46 -20.07 -0.19
N PRO A 10 12.17 -20.40 -0.34
CA PRO A 10 11.47 -20.27 -1.60
C PRO A 10 11.54 -18.82 -2.08
N THR A 11 12.12 -18.61 -3.26
CA THR A 11 12.33 -17.28 -3.83
C THR A 11 11.21 -16.97 -4.82
N TRP A 12 10.59 -15.82 -4.67
CA TRP A 12 9.63 -15.27 -5.63
C TRP A 12 10.38 -14.54 -6.74
N GLU A 13 10.06 -14.84 -7.98
CA GLU A 13 10.48 -14.05 -9.13
C GLU A 13 9.34 -13.12 -9.54
N VAL A 14 9.63 -11.83 -9.63
CA VAL A 14 8.64 -10.79 -9.88
C VAL A 14 9.10 -9.93 -11.06
N TYR A 15 8.32 -9.92 -12.11
CA TYR A 15 8.50 -9.06 -13.28
C TYR A 15 7.56 -7.87 -13.14
N VAL A 16 8.07 -6.68 -13.33
CA VAL A 16 7.32 -5.43 -13.23
C VAL A 16 7.52 -4.58 -14.48
N ASP A 17 6.47 -3.86 -14.88
CA ASP A 17 6.50 -2.94 -16.02
C ASP A 17 5.45 -1.84 -15.87
N GLU A 18 5.61 -0.74 -16.61
CA GLU A 18 4.65 0.34 -16.73
C GLU A 18 4.18 0.50 -18.17
N ALA A 19 3.01 1.09 -18.34
CA ALA A 19 2.53 1.57 -19.64
C ALA A 19 1.74 2.88 -19.46
N SER A 20 2.08 3.86 -20.27
CA SER A 20 1.43 5.17 -20.26
C SER A 20 0.73 5.42 -21.60
N ASN A 21 -0.50 5.93 -21.56
CA ASN A 21 -1.23 6.38 -22.73
C ASN A 21 -2.16 7.56 -22.39
N GLN A 22 -2.93 8.03 -23.38
CA GLN A 22 -3.87 9.16 -23.22
C GLN A 22 -4.99 8.92 -22.19
N LYS A 23 -5.22 7.69 -21.74
CA LYS A 23 -6.25 7.33 -20.76
C LYS A 23 -5.72 7.17 -19.34
N GLY A 24 -4.42 7.27 -19.15
CA GLY A 24 -3.74 7.14 -17.87
C GLY A 24 -2.55 6.21 -17.90
N GLU A 25 -2.07 5.88 -16.73
CA GLU A 25 -0.90 5.05 -16.50
C GLU A 25 -1.33 3.70 -15.91
N GLY A 26 -0.68 2.65 -16.38
CA GLY A 26 -0.93 1.29 -15.94
C GLY A 26 0.35 0.60 -15.49
N VAL A 27 0.19 -0.37 -14.61
CA VAL A 27 1.26 -1.20 -14.10
C VAL A 27 0.92 -2.66 -14.32
N GLY A 28 1.86 -3.42 -14.82
CA GLY A 28 1.78 -4.87 -14.98
C GLY A 28 2.70 -5.59 -14.01
N LEU A 29 2.23 -6.70 -13.48
CA LEU A 29 2.97 -7.53 -12.54
C LEU A 29 2.80 -9.01 -12.90
N VAL A 30 3.90 -9.74 -12.95
CA VAL A 30 3.90 -11.21 -13.05
C VAL A 30 4.76 -11.75 -11.92
N LEU A 31 4.17 -12.53 -11.04
CA LEU A 31 4.85 -13.15 -9.92
C LEU A 31 4.88 -14.66 -10.13
N THR A 32 6.04 -15.25 -9.94
CA THR A 32 6.21 -16.72 -10.01
C THR A 32 6.82 -17.20 -8.70
N SER A 33 6.14 -18.15 -8.06
CA SER A 33 6.67 -18.80 -6.86
C SER A 33 7.67 -19.91 -7.22
N SER A 34 8.44 -20.39 -6.25
CA SER A 34 9.30 -21.56 -6.39
C SER A 34 8.53 -22.84 -6.76
N GLU A 35 7.23 -22.89 -6.49
CA GLU A 35 6.32 -23.99 -6.85
C GLU A 35 5.67 -23.80 -8.20
N MET A 36 6.17 -22.84 -9.01
CA MET A 36 5.64 -22.51 -10.36
C MET A 36 4.19 -21.98 -10.34
N VAL A 37 3.72 -21.45 -9.21
CA VAL A 37 2.46 -20.72 -9.17
C VAL A 37 2.67 -19.35 -9.79
N ILE A 38 1.91 -19.04 -10.85
CA ILE A 38 1.98 -17.75 -11.56
C ILE A 38 0.80 -16.90 -11.14
N ILE A 39 1.08 -15.68 -10.72
CA ILE A 39 0.09 -14.65 -10.38
C ILE A 39 0.31 -13.46 -11.30
N GLU A 40 -0.75 -13.06 -11.98
CA GLU A 40 -0.76 -11.91 -12.88
C GLU A 40 -1.64 -10.82 -12.30
N LYS A 41 -1.16 -9.58 -12.33
CA LYS A 41 -1.91 -8.43 -11.85
C LYS A 41 -1.71 -7.25 -12.79
N SER A 42 -2.77 -6.50 -12.98
CA SER A 42 -2.77 -5.24 -13.70
C SER A 42 -3.35 -4.16 -12.80
N LEU A 43 -2.68 -3.01 -12.72
CA LEU A 43 -3.10 -1.86 -11.89
C LEU A 43 -3.27 -0.64 -12.79
N ARG A 44 -4.35 0.10 -12.56
CA ARG A 44 -4.51 1.44 -13.10
C ARG A 44 -4.12 2.45 -12.03
N LEU A 45 -3.27 3.40 -12.39
CA LEU A 45 -2.96 4.53 -11.51
C LEU A 45 -4.03 5.60 -11.70
N ASP A 46 -4.79 5.86 -10.64
CA ASP A 46 -5.85 6.88 -10.61
C ASP A 46 -5.31 8.23 -10.13
N PHE A 47 -4.06 8.51 -10.48
CA PHE A 47 -3.36 9.76 -10.20
C PHE A 47 -2.32 10.00 -11.30
N SER A 48 -1.90 11.26 -11.47
CA SER A 48 -0.86 11.59 -12.44
C SER A 48 0.50 11.17 -11.92
N ALA A 49 1.15 10.27 -12.65
CA ALA A 49 2.51 9.83 -12.40
C ALA A 49 3.36 10.00 -13.67
N THR A 50 4.64 10.16 -13.53
CA THR A 50 5.59 10.03 -14.65
C THR A 50 5.91 8.55 -14.86
N ASN A 51 6.42 8.18 -16.05
CA ASN A 51 6.84 6.80 -16.32
C ASN A 51 7.76 6.25 -15.21
N ASN A 52 8.70 7.05 -14.73
CA ASN A 52 9.60 6.63 -13.66
C ASN A 52 8.88 6.41 -12.32
N GLU A 53 7.87 7.24 -12.00
CA GLU A 53 7.03 7.05 -10.82
C GLU A 53 6.18 5.79 -10.95
N ALA A 54 5.59 5.54 -12.14
CA ALA A 54 4.82 4.32 -12.41
C ALA A 54 5.68 3.06 -12.30
N GLU A 55 6.93 3.10 -12.77
CA GLU A 55 7.91 2.03 -12.58
C GLU A 55 8.21 1.75 -11.09
N TYR A 56 8.32 2.79 -10.27
CA TYR A 56 8.47 2.63 -8.83
C TYR A 56 7.21 2.06 -8.18
N GLU A 57 6.02 2.48 -8.63
CA GLU A 57 4.75 1.89 -8.15
C GLU A 57 4.67 0.39 -8.48
N ALA A 58 5.08 0.00 -9.71
CA ALA A 58 5.16 -1.39 -10.10
C ALA A 58 6.09 -2.19 -9.17
N LEU A 59 7.26 -1.64 -8.88
CA LEU A 59 8.25 -2.26 -8.02
C LEU A 59 7.72 -2.45 -6.58
N LEU A 60 7.14 -1.40 -6.01
CA LEU A 60 6.61 -1.40 -4.65
C LEU A 60 5.42 -2.33 -4.50
N GLU A 61 4.50 -2.36 -5.47
CA GLU A 61 3.35 -3.27 -5.42
C GLU A 61 3.80 -4.74 -5.58
N GLY A 62 4.76 -5.03 -6.45
CA GLY A 62 5.35 -6.36 -6.56
C GLY A 62 5.95 -6.83 -5.24
N MET A 63 6.71 -5.97 -4.56
CA MET A 63 7.27 -6.25 -3.23
C MET A 63 6.17 -6.46 -2.18
N ALA A 64 5.13 -5.60 -2.18
CA ALA A 64 4.01 -5.70 -1.25
C ALA A 64 3.23 -7.00 -1.45
N MET A 65 3.01 -7.44 -2.70
CA MET A 65 2.35 -8.70 -2.99
C MET A 65 3.10 -9.90 -2.43
N VAL A 66 4.42 -9.98 -2.66
CA VAL A 66 5.25 -11.07 -2.12
C VAL A 66 5.20 -11.07 -0.59
N GLN A 67 5.26 -9.90 0.04
CA GLN A 67 5.14 -9.78 1.50
C GLN A 67 3.77 -10.26 2.01
N ARG A 68 2.67 -9.87 1.38
CA ARG A 68 1.31 -10.34 1.73
C ARG A 68 1.16 -11.86 1.63
N MET A 69 1.90 -12.49 0.70
CA MET A 69 1.93 -13.95 0.55
C MET A 69 2.94 -14.65 1.49
N GLY A 70 3.56 -13.91 2.40
CA GLY A 70 4.54 -14.46 3.35
C GLY A 70 5.89 -14.78 2.73
N GLY A 71 6.18 -14.30 1.51
CA GLY A 71 7.47 -14.51 0.85
C GLY A 71 8.58 -13.72 1.53
N LYS A 72 9.69 -14.39 1.80
CA LYS A 72 10.85 -13.81 2.49
C LYS A 72 12.03 -13.55 1.57
N SER A 73 12.03 -14.16 0.39
CA SER A 73 13.07 -14.01 -0.61
C SER A 73 12.46 -13.58 -1.93
N ILE A 74 12.98 -12.50 -2.52
CA ILE A 74 12.44 -11.88 -3.74
C ILE A 74 13.54 -11.56 -4.73
N LYS A 75 13.27 -11.84 -5.99
CA LYS A 75 14.08 -11.47 -7.14
C LYS A 75 13.20 -10.69 -8.11
N LEU A 76 13.48 -9.41 -8.26
CA LEU A 76 12.72 -8.49 -9.09
C LEU A 76 13.41 -8.26 -10.42
N PHE A 77 12.60 -8.08 -11.45
CA PHE A 77 13.03 -7.79 -12.81
C PHE A 77 12.28 -6.58 -13.34
N SER A 78 12.99 -5.58 -13.83
CA SER A 78 12.43 -4.38 -14.47
C SER A 78 13.30 -4.00 -15.67
N ASP A 79 12.71 -3.43 -16.70
CA ASP A 79 13.43 -2.87 -17.84
C ASP A 79 13.79 -1.38 -17.68
N SER A 80 13.40 -0.78 -16.56
CA SER A 80 13.78 0.58 -16.19
C SER A 80 15.22 0.65 -15.68
N ARG A 81 16.13 1.00 -16.57
CA ARG A 81 17.54 1.18 -16.20
C ARG A 81 17.73 2.26 -15.12
N LEU A 82 16.86 3.30 -15.14
CA LEU A 82 16.92 4.38 -14.16
C LEU A 82 16.57 3.89 -12.77
N VAL A 83 15.40 3.24 -12.63
CA VAL A 83 14.91 2.76 -11.33
C VAL A 83 15.86 1.70 -10.76
N VAL A 84 16.28 0.73 -11.57
CA VAL A 84 17.24 -0.30 -11.16
C VAL A 84 18.55 0.33 -10.70
N GLY A 85 19.10 1.30 -11.45
CA GLY A 85 20.35 1.99 -11.10
C GLY A 85 20.23 2.84 -9.83
N GLN A 86 19.08 3.50 -9.61
CA GLN A 86 18.83 4.26 -8.37
C GLN A 86 18.71 3.34 -7.15
N VAL A 87 17.99 2.23 -7.27
CA VAL A 87 17.88 1.26 -6.17
C VAL A 87 19.22 0.64 -5.82
N LYS A 88 20.07 0.36 -6.80
CA LYS A 88 21.44 -0.14 -6.59
C LYS A 88 22.41 0.93 -6.09
N GLY A 89 22.05 2.21 -6.17
CA GLY A 89 22.94 3.32 -5.80
C GLY A 89 23.93 3.72 -6.91
N GLU A 90 23.72 3.24 -8.14
CA GLU A 90 24.53 3.62 -9.33
C GLU A 90 24.12 4.99 -9.85
N PHE A 91 22.87 5.40 -9.64
CA PHE A 91 22.32 6.69 -10.04
C PHE A 91 21.69 7.41 -8.85
N GLU A 92 21.82 8.73 -8.85
CA GLU A 92 21.23 9.59 -7.82
C GLU A 92 19.78 9.95 -8.17
N ALA A 93 18.88 9.88 -7.18
CA ALA A 93 17.53 10.41 -7.29
C ALA A 93 17.54 11.91 -6.96
N LYS A 94 17.51 12.77 -7.99
CA LYS A 94 17.58 14.23 -7.83
C LYS A 94 16.26 14.86 -7.46
N ASP A 95 15.18 14.34 -8.00
CA ASP A 95 13.81 14.79 -7.72
C ASP A 95 13.33 14.32 -6.35
N GLU A 96 12.54 15.15 -5.66
CA GLU A 96 12.06 14.87 -4.31
C GLU A 96 11.09 13.68 -4.26
N ARG A 97 10.19 13.55 -5.27
CA ARG A 97 9.27 12.43 -5.37
C ARG A 97 10.04 11.13 -5.61
N MET A 98 11.03 11.15 -6.51
CA MET A 98 11.88 9.99 -6.77
C MET A 98 12.68 9.57 -5.52
N ARG A 99 13.14 10.52 -4.70
CA ARG A 99 13.76 10.23 -3.39
C ARG A 99 12.76 9.57 -2.43
N GLY A 100 11.51 10.03 -2.44
CA GLY A 100 10.43 9.43 -1.67
C GLY A 100 10.23 7.96 -2.05
N TYR A 101 10.08 7.66 -3.34
CA TYR A 101 9.95 6.30 -3.86
C TYR A 101 11.16 5.43 -3.51
N LEU A 102 12.37 5.93 -3.76
CA LEU A 102 13.59 5.21 -3.43
C LEU A 102 13.69 4.87 -1.94
N SER A 103 13.30 5.81 -1.06
CA SER A 103 13.23 5.59 0.38
C SER A 103 12.27 4.45 0.73
N GLN A 104 11.09 4.41 0.09
CA GLN A 104 10.10 3.35 0.27
C GLN A 104 10.64 1.98 -0.13
N VAL A 105 11.27 1.88 -1.31
CA VAL A 105 11.90 0.64 -1.77
C VAL A 105 12.95 0.18 -0.76
N LYS A 106 13.79 1.11 -0.25
CA LYS A 106 14.80 0.77 0.77
C LYS A 106 14.19 0.26 2.07
N ILE A 107 13.10 0.88 2.54
CA ILE A 107 12.37 0.40 3.73
C ILE A 107 11.77 -0.98 3.48
N MET A 108 11.11 -1.20 2.33
CA MET A 108 10.54 -2.49 2.02
C MET A 108 11.60 -3.57 1.82
N GLN A 109 12.77 -3.22 1.27
CA GLN A 109 13.89 -4.12 1.10
C GLN A 109 14.32 -4.76 2.44
N THR A 110 14.29 -4.00 3.55
CA THR A 110 14.66 -4.53 4.89
C THR A 110 13.72 -5.61 5.41
N LYS A 111 12.54 -5.76 4.83
CA LYS A 111 11.55 -6.77 5.23
C LYS A 111 11.80 -8.14 4.59
N PHE A 112 12.74 -8.25 3.66
CA PHE A 112 13.11 -9.49 2.98
C PHE A 112 14.44 -10.02 3.52
N GLU A 113 14.52 -11.33 3.71
CA GLU A 113 15.77 -12.03 4.07
C GLU A 113 16.75 -12.02 2.88
N SER A 114 16.22 -12.08 1.65
CA SER A 114 16.99 -11.96 0.40
C SER A 114 16.24 -11.08 -0.59
N PHE A 115 16.95 -10.09 -1.11
CA PHE A 115 16.44 -9.14 -2.10
C PHE A 115 17.45 -9.00 -3.24
N SER A 116 16.98 -9.15 -4.48
CA SER A 116 17.75 -8.78 -5.66
C SER A 116 16.87 -8.08 -6.69
N LEU A 117 17.42 -7.05 -7.35
CA LEU A 117 16.77 -6.33 -8.43
C LEU A 117 17.68 -6.36 -9.65
N LEU A 118 17.16 -6.82 -10.77
CA LEU A 118 17.89 -7.04 -12.02
C LEU A 118 17.25 -6.22 -13.14
N HIS A 119 18.09 -5.56 -13.91
CA HIS A 119 17.67 -4.97 -15.17
C HIS A 119 17.58 -6.05 -16.24
N ILE A 120 16.47 -6.08 -16.96
CA ILE A 120 16.25 -6.96 -18.13
C ILE A 120 15.95 -6.12 -19.37
N PRO A 121 16.26 -6.62 -20.57
CA PRO A 121 15.86 -5.92 -21.78
C PRO A 121 14.33 -5.99 -21.96
N ARG A 122 13.74 -4.97 -22.61
CA ARG A 122 12.29 -4.89 -22.86
C ARG A 122 11.71 -6.13 -23.53
N SER A 123 12.47 -6.77 -24.41
CA SER A 123 12.06 -8.05 -25.05
C SER A 123 11.85 -9.19 -24.04
N GLY A 124 12.51 -9.15 -22.89
CA GLY A 124 12.34 -10.11 -21.79
C GLY A 124 11.17 -9.76 -20.84
N ASN A 125 10.53 -8.58 -21.01
CA ASN A 125 9.44 -8.08 -20.19
C ASN A 125 8.09 -7.99 -20.93
N ALA A 126 7.99 -8.51 -22.15
CA ALA A 126 6.83 -8.33 -23.04
C ALA A 126 5.50 -8.80 -22.44
N HIS A 127 5.51 -9.79 -21.55
CA HIS A 127 4.31 -10.26 -20.88
C HIS A 127 3.78 -9.23 -19.89
N THR A 128 4.66 -8.65 -19.09
CA THR A 128 4.36 -7.64 -18.08
C THR A 128 3.95 -6.31 -18.73
N ASP A 129 4.61 -5.93 -19.84
CA ASP A 129 4.23 -4.79 -20.70
C ASP A 129 2.78 -4.93 -21.19
N SER A 130 2.40 -6.12 -21.65
CA SER A 130 1.03 -6.39 -22.07
C SER A 130 0.01 -6.23 -20.95
N LEU A 131 0.34 -6.61 -19.72
CA LEU A 131 -0.51 -6.43 -18.54
C LEU A 131 -0.64 -4.97 -18.15
N ALA A 132 0.45 -4.20 -18.22
CA ALA A 132 0.43 -2.77 -17.97
C ALA A 132 -0.45 -2.03 -19.00
N MET A 133 -0.34 -2.38 -20.27
CA MET A 133 -1.20 -1.85 -21.34
C MET A 133 -2.69 -2.17 -21.12
N LEU A 134 -3.02 -3.34 -20.55
CA LEU A 134 -4.40 -3.71 -20.25
C LEU A 134 -5.05 -2.80 -19.22
N ALA A 135 -4.32 -2.33 -18.22
CA ALA A 135 -4.83 -1.41 -17.22
C ALA A 135 -5.35 -0.09 -17.84
N THR A 136 -4.71 0.35 -18.90
CA THR A 136 -5.04 1.61 -19.59
C THR A 136 -5.95 1.42 -20.80
N SER A 137 -6.25 0.17 -21.19
CA SER A 137 -7.07 -0.14 -22.35
C SER A 137 -8.51 -0.46 -21.98
N SER A 138 -9.46 -0.15 -22.90
CA SER A 138 -10.87 -0.56 -22.78
C SER A 138 -11.12 -1.91 -23.48
N ALA A 139 -10.16 -2.83 -23.47
CA ALA A 139 -10.27 -4.10 -24.18
C ALA A 139 -11.38 -4.98 -23.59
N GLN A 140 -12.46 -5.19 -24.36
CA GLN A 140 -13.64 -5.95 -23.92
C GLN A 140 -13.56 -7.47 -24.16
N ASN A 141 -12.56 -7.96 -24.90
CA ASN A 141 -12.45 -9.37 -25.30
C ASN A 141 -11.06 -9.93 -24.99
N LEU A 142 -10.81 -10.26 -23.75
CA LEU A 142 -9.60 -11.00 -23.35
C LEU A 142 -9.90 -12.50 -23.27
N PRO A 143 -8.98 -13.37 -23.71
CA PRO A 143 -9.16 -14.82 -23.67
C PRO A 143 -9.13 -15.40 -22.25
N ARG A 144 -8.82 -14.59 -21.25
CA ARG A 144 -8.75 -14.94 -19.83
C ARG A 144 -9.17 -13.76 -18.95
N ILE A 145 -9.61 -14.04 -17.72
CA ILE A 145 -9.96 -13.02 -16.74
C ILE A 145 -8.66 -12.52 -16.09
N ILE A 146 -8.37 -11.24 -16.23
CA ILE A 146 -7.29 -10.55 -15.53
C ILE A 146 -7.94 -9.54 -14.59
N LEU A 147 -7.55 -9.56 -13.31
CA LEU A 147 -8.01 -8.59 -12.34
C LEU A 147 -7.28 -7.25 -12.58
N ILE A 148 -8.06 -6.20 -12.85
CA ILE A 148 -7.56 -4.84 -12.91
C ILE A 148 -7.99 -4.14 -11.62
N GLU A 149 -7.04 -3.66 -10.84
CA GLU A 149 -7.29 -2.88 -9.63
C GLU A 149 -6.91 -1.42 -9.87
N ASP A 150 -7.63 -0.50 -9.22
CA ASP A 150 -7.30 0.92 -9.27
C ASP A 150 -6.46 1.29 -8.04
N LEU A 151 -5.30 1.90 -8.27
CA LEU A 151 -4.44 2.46 -7.24
C LEU A 151 -4.71 3.96 -7.14
N HIS A 152 -5.37 4.37 -6.07
CA HIS A 152 -5.88 5.75 -5.92
C HIS A 152 -4.86 6.74 -5.37
N ARG A 153 -3.72 6.29 -4.80
CA ARG A 153 -2.72 7.15 -4.16
C ARG A 153 -1.30 6.64 -4.42
N PRO A 154 -0.34 7.57 -4.63
CA PRO A 154 1.06 7.20 -4.77
C PRO A 154 1.61 6.51 -3.51
N SER A 155 2.32 5.41 -3.69
CA SER A 155 2.96 4.66 -2.59
C SER A 155 4.04 5.48 -1.88
N ALA A 156 4.68 6.43 -2.57
CA ALA A 156 5.66 7.34 -1.96
C ALA A 156 5.04 8.33 -0.96
N THR A 157 3.74 8.65 -1.09
CA THR A 157 3.04 9.60 -0.19
C THR A 157 2.66 8.96 1.14
N VAL A 158 2.45 7.64 1.17
CA VAL A 158 2.03 6.91 2.38
C VAL A 158 3.03 7.03 3.52
N ASN A 159 4.31 7.27 3.24
CA ASN A 159 5.34 7.36 4.28
C ASN A 159 5.74 8.79 4.67
N MET A 160 5.37 9.81 3.91
CA MET A 160 5.53 11.18 4.41
C MET A 160 4.56 11.45 5.59
N VAL A 161 3.43 10.73 5.63
CA VAL A 161 2.46 10.81 6.75
C VAL A 161 2.93 10.00 7.98
N GLN A 162 3.79 8.97 7.81
CA GLN A 162 4.29 8.20 8.96
C GLN A 162 5.52 8.83 9.65
N ILE A 163 6.28 9.71 8.99
CA ILE A 163 7.45 10.37 9.61
C ILE A 163 7.02 11.59 10.43
N ASN A 164 5.85 12.14 10.21
CA ASN A 164 5.28 13.22 11.03
C ASN A 164 4.12 12.73 11.91
N GLN A 165 4.30 11.64 12.66
CA GLN A 165 3.61 11.52 13.94
C GLN A 165 4.25 12.51 14.93
N VAL A 166 4.22 13.78 14.62
CA VAL A 166 4.08 14.80 15.66
C VAL A 166 2.74 14.46 16.32
N ARG A 167 2.78 13.91 17.51
CA ARG A 167 1.61 13.77 18.37
C ARG A 167 1.05 15.17 18.56
N ALA A 168 0.19 15.60 17.66
CA ALA A 168 -0.62 16.77 17.88
C ALA A 168 -1.59 16.38 18.98
N GLY A 169 -1.48 16.99 20.12
CA GLY A 169 -2.37 16.99 21.25
C GLY A 169 -3.10 15.70 21.69
N PRO A 170 -3.56 15.63 22.92
CA PRO A 170 -4.29 14.47 23.42
C PRO A 170 -5.61 14.29 22.64
N SER A 171 -5.81 13.12 22.06
CA SER A 171 -7.03 12.73 21.36
C SER A 171 -8.06 12.13 22.31
N TRP A 172 -9.33 12.26 21.95
CA TRP A 172 -10.43 11.60 22.69
C TRP A 172 -10.32 10.06 22.63
N THR A 173 -9.58 9.50 21.68
CA THR A 173 -9.32 8.06 21.53
C THR A 173 -8.26 7.55 22.48
N ASP A 174 -7.30 8.40 22.89
CA ASP A 174 -6.14 8.01 23.68
C ASP A 174 -6.48 7.34 25.02
N PRO A 175 -7.41 7.89 25.82
CA PRO A 175 -7.77 7.26 27.09
C PRO A 175 -8.44 5.89 26.90
N ILE A 176 -9.19 5.70 25.81
CA ILE A 176 -9.85 4.41 25.52
C ILE A 176 -8.81 3.40 25.04
N THR A 177 -7.90 3.82 24.14
CA THR A 177 -6.81 2.99 23.62
C THR A 177 -5.87 2.56 24.75
N GLN A 178 -5.50 3.48 25.63
CA GLN A 178 -4.63 3.22 26.77
C GLN A 178 -5.27 2.24 27.76
N PHE A 179 -6.56 2.39 28.02
CA PHE A 179 -7.30 1.45 28.86
C PHE A 179 -7.39 0.06 28.22
N LEU A 180 -7.70 -0.03 26.92
CA LEU A 180 -7.82 -1.33 26.24
C LEU A 180 -6.47 -2.04 26.07
N LYS A 181 -5.35 -1.30 26.00
CA LYS A 181 -4.02 -1.84 25.78
C LYS A 181 -3.29 -2.18 27.08
N GLU A 182 -3.40 -1.32 28.08
CA GLU A 182 -2.54 -1.33 29.28
C GLU A 182 -3.35 -1.33 30.58
N ASP A 183 -4.69 -1.36 30.52
CA ASP A 183 -5.62 -1.25 31.65
C ASP A 183 -5.39 0.01 32.52
N ILE A 184 -4.83 1.08 31.91
CA ILE A 184 -4.54 2.33 32.60
C ILE A 184 -5.77 3.24 32.53
N LEU A 185 -6.20 3.74 33.68
CA LEU A 185 -7.33 4.65 33.82
C LEU A 185 -6.88 5.99 34.47
N PRO A 186 -7.60 7.09 34.16
CA PRO A 186 -7.40 8.35 34.88
C PRO A 186 -7.58 8.21 36.38
N LYS A 187 -6.89 9.06 37.13
CA LYS A 187 -6.99 9.08 38.61
C LYS A 187 -8.38 9.52 39.11
N GLU A 188 -9.09 10.25 38.28
CA GLU A 188 -10.41 10.77 38.63
C GLU A 188 -11.48 9.70 38.40
N LYS A 189 -12.15 9.28 39.50
CA LYS A 189 -13.11 8.17 39.49
C LYS A 189 -14.24 8.33 38.46
N ILE A 190 -14.74 9.55 38.30
CA ILE A 190 -15.83 9.85 37.35
C ILE A 190 -15.38 9.65 35.90
N GLU A 191 -14.16 10.06 35.57
CA GLU A 191 -13.60 9.85 34.23
C GLU A 191 -13.25 8.39 33.98
N ALA A 192 -12.68 7.70 34.92
CA ALA A 192 -12.38 6.28 34.87
C ALA A 192 -13.63 5.44 34.56
N ASP A 193 -14.75 5.72 35.26
CA ASP A 193 -16.03 5.02 35.04
C ASP A 193 -16.63 5.33 33.67
N LYS A 194 -16.48 6.57 33.18
CA LYS A 194 -16.88 6.92 31.79
C LYS A 194 -16.09 6.15 30.75
N ILE A 195 -14.76 6.02 30.92
CA ILE A 195 -13.90 5.29 29.99
C ILE A 195 -14.22 3.81 30.01
N ARG A 196 -14.35 3.18 31.17
CA ARG A 196 -14.77 1.77 31.28
C ARG A 196 -16.08 1.51 30.54
N LYS A 197 -17.09 2.36 30.76
CA LYS A 197 -18.39 2.23 30.13
C LYS A 197 -18.32 2.41 28.61
N LYS A 198 -17.51 3.35 28.12
CA LYS A 198 -17.32 3.56 26.67
C LYS A 198 -16.53 2.42 26.04
N ALA A 199 -15.48 1.93 26.68
CA ALA A 199 -14.57 0.92 26.15
C ALA A 199 -15.29 -0.38 25.76
N THR A 200 -16.43 -0.72 26.39
CA THR A 200 -17.25 -1.89 26.03
C THR A 200 -17.75 -1.89 24.59
N SER A 201 -17.82 -0.71 23.96
CA SER A 201 -18.27 -0.54 22.57
C SER A 201 -17.11 -0.43 21.56
N TYR A 202 -15.87 -0.58 22.03
CA TYR A 202 -14.67 -0.46 21.22
C TYR A 202 -13.85 -1.74 21.23
N TRP A 203 -13.08 -1.93 20.19
CA TRP A 203 -12.13 -3.02 20.02
C TRP A 203 -10.80 -2.46 19.49
N LEU A 204 -9.68 -2.94 20.03
CA LEU A 204 -8.35 -2.56 19.61
C LEU A 204 -7.72 -3.72 18.83
N SER A 205 -7.25 -3.46 17.60
CA SER A 205 -6.54 -4.44 16.79
C SER A 205 -5.09 -4.62 17.25
N GLU A 206 -4.43 -5.69 16.80
CA GLU A 206 -3.00 -5.92 17.04
C GLU A 206 -2.12 -4.76 16.55
N ASP A 207 -2.52 -4.11 15.46
CA ASP A 207 -1.87 -2.91 14.90
C ASP A 207 -2.17 -1.61 15.69
N SER A 208 -2.77 -1.72 16.87
CA SER A 208 -3.18 -0.58 17.72
C SER A 208 -4.18 0.38 17.06
N LYS A 209 -5.00 -0.09 16.14
CA LYS A 209 -6.12 0.67 15.55
C LYS A 209 -7.38 0.45 16.36
N LEU A 210 -8.04 1.56 16.73
CA LEU A 210 -9.28 1.53 17.51
C LEU A 210 -10.49 1.43 16.59
N TYR A 211 -11.37 0.48 16.85
CA TYR A 211 -12.62 0.28 16.12
C TYR A 211 -13.81 0.43 17.06
N ARG A 212 -14.88 1.03 16.58
CA ARG A 212 -16.15 1.14 17.30
C ARG A 212 -17.15 0.12 16.74
N ARG A 213 -17.83 -0.59 17.62
CA ARG A 213 -18.91 -1.48 17.24
C ARG A 213 -20.13 -0.67 16.79
N SER A 214 -20.59 -0.89 15.56
CA SER A 214 -21.83 -0.33 15.05
C SER A 214 -23.04 -1.07 15.67
N PHE A 215 -24.21 -0.40 15.73
CA PHE A 215 -25.42 -0.99 16.32
C PHE A 215 -25.94 -2.20 15.54
N SER A 216 -25.78 -2.24 14.23
CA SER A 216 -26.31 -3.29 13.34
C SER A 216 -25.38 -3.67 12.18
N GLY A 217 -24.11 -3.32 12.24
CA GLY A 217 -23.19 -3.46 11.12
C GLY A 217 -21.74 -3.73 11.51
N PRO A 218 -20.81 -3.54 10.57
CA PRO A 218 -19.38 -3.81 10.76
C PRO A 218 -18.75 -2.89 11.83
N TYR A 219 -17.56 -3.27 12.26
CA TYR A 219 -16.74 -2.40 13.08
C TYR A 219 -16.25 -1.19 12.27
N LEU A 220 -16.39 0.02 12.83
CA LEU A 220 -15.99 1.27 12.22
C LEU A 220 -14.63 1.71 12.75
N LEU A 221 -13.69 2.00 11.86
CA LEU A 221 -12.37 2.52 12.25
C LEU A 221 -12.52 3.92 12.87
N CYS A 222 -11.98 4.11 14.07
CA CYS A 222 -11.94 5.42 14.72
C CYS A 222 -10.73 6.19 14.23
N VAL A 223 -10.97 7.28 13.50
CA VAL A 223 -9.93 8.13 12.93
C VAL A 223 -9.51 9.18 13.96
N HIS A 224 -8.19 9.43 14.09
CA HIS A 224 -7.67 10.51 14.92
C HIS A 224 -8.10 11.87 14.36
N PRO A 225 -8.39 12.89 15.20
CA PRO A 225 -8.80 14.22 14.73
C PRO A 225 -7.91 14.81 13.64
N ASP A 226 -6.58 14.63 13.74
CA ASP A 226 -5.63 15.15 12.74
C ASP A 226 -5.75 14.49 11.37
N GLN A 227 -6.27 13.27 11.32
CA GLN A 227 -6.53 12.54 10.06
C GLN A 227 -7.91 12.85 9.50
N THR A 228 -8.78 13.47 10.31
CA THR A 228 -10.17 13.75 9.91
C THR A 228 -10.22 14.82 8.83
N GLU A 229 -9.36 15.84 8.89
CA GLU A 229 -9.30 16.89 7.86
C GLU A 229 -8.87 16.31 6.52
N LEU A 230 -7.80 15.52 6.49
CA LEU A 230 -7.33 14.84 5.26
C LEU A 230 -8.40 13.89 4.69
N LEU A 231 -9.08 13.13 5.57
CA LEU A 231 -10.16 12.25 5.15
C LEU A 231 -11.34 13.02 4.58
N LEU A 232 -11.69 14.17 5.17
CA LEU A 232 -12.77 15.03 4.69
C LEU A 232 -12.40 15.72 3.39
N GLU A 233 -11.16 16.18 3.21
CA GLU A 233 -10.65 16.73 1.96
C GLU A 233 -10.71 15.69 0.85
N ASP A 234 -10.22 14.47 1.08
CA ASP A 234 -10.32 13.36 0.13
C ASP A 234 -11.78 13.04 -0.26
N MET A 235 -12.70 13.13 0.68
CA MET A 235 -14.12 12.89 0.42
C MET A 235 -14.81 14.05 -0.27
N HIS A 236 -14.28 15.27 -0.17
CA HIS A 236 -14.77 16.46 -0.84
C HIS A 236 -14.21 16.66 -2.24
N GLU A 237 -12.92 16.38 -2.43
CA GLU A 237 -12.19 16.56 -3.70
C GLU A 237 -12.20 15.30 -4.57
N GLY A 238 -12.56 14.14 -3.99
CA GLY A 238 -12.66 12.86 -4.71
C GLY A 238 -13.71 12.90 -5.82
N ILE A 239 -13.50 12.10 -6.86
CA ILE A 239 -14.12 11.94 -8.20
C ILE A 239 -15.64 12.20 -8.34
N CYS A 240 -16.35 12.39 -7.26
CA CYS A 240 -17.77 12.74 -7.26
C CYS A 240 -18.01 14.18 -6.78
N GLY A 241 -17.37 15.15 -7.43
CA GLY A 241 -17.54 16.60 -7.18
C GLY A 241 -18.95 17.17 -7.36
N SER A 242 -19.95 16.52 -6.79
CA SER A 242 -21.24 17.15 -6.50
C SER A 242 -21.20 17.57 -5.03
N HIS A 243 -21.30 18.87 -4.76
CA HIS A 243 -21.44 19.46 -3.43
C HIS A 243 -22.57 18.79 -2.63
N THR A 244 -22.26 17.66 -2.02
CA THR A 244 -23.20 16.90 -1.20
C THR A 244 -23.09 17.41 0.23
N GLY A 245 -24.23 17.79 0.81
CA GLY A 245 -24.28 18.31 2.18
C GLY A 245 -23.75 17.30 3.21
N GLY A 246 -23.36 17.78 4.39
CA GLY A 246 -22.67 17.01 5.43
C GLY A 246 -23.31 15.66 5.84
N ARG A 247 -24.62 15.44 5.61
CA ARG A 247 -25.28 14.15 5.84
C ARG A 247 -24.85 13.08 4.83
N SER A 248 -24.62 13.44 3.58
CA SER A 248 -24.16 12.53 2.53
C SER A 248 -22.68 12.15 2.73
N LEU A 249 -21.85 13.10 3.19
CA LEU A 249 -20.47 12.86 3.60
C LEU A 249 -20.39 11.87 4.77
N ALA A 250 -21.21 12.06 5.81
CA ALA A 250 -21.27 11.15 6.94
C ALA A 250 -21.70 9.73 6.54
N HIS A 251 -22.61 9.58 5.58
CA HIS A 251 -23.02 8.27 5.06
C HIS A 251 -21.88 7.56 4.32
N ARG A 252 -21.10 8.29 3.51
CA ARG A 252 -19.94 7.74 2.80
C ARG A 252 -18.78 7.34 3.72
N ALA A 253 -18.61 8.04 4.84
CA ALA A 253 -17.58 7.69 5.82
C ALA A 253 -17.90 6.39 6.58
N ILE A 254 -19.12 5.87 6.47
CA ILE A 254 -19.62 4.70 7.19
C ILE A 254 -19.77 3.47 6.27
N THR A 255 -19.83 3.69 4.95
CA THR A 255 -19.89 2.62 3.93
C THR A 255 -18.54 2.30 3.34
#